data_c4b1242fed8616725c16c5c98f5d0fa4
#
_entry.id   c4b1242fed8616725c16c5c98f5d0fa4
#
_cell.length_a   1.000
_cell.length_b   1.000
_cell.length_c   1.000
_cell.angle_alpha   90.00
_cell.angle_beta   90.00
_cell.angle_gamma   90.00
#
_symmetry.space_group_name_H-M   'P 1'
#
loop_
_entity.id
_entity.type
_entity.pdbx_description
1 polymer ?
#
loop_
_entity_poly.entity_id
_entity_poly.type
_entity_poly.pdbx_seq_one_letter_code
_entity_poly.pdbx_strand_id
1 'polypeptide(L)'
;GSYDFYKTDWKYLNDASTRGLAKNIGGVLVPAGTSSVYDQILGTNIRRPFLHVRYRASEADDRRMKSWLTGSVGGAYTSSLDAMEVHFLSERCLCVQAANNFVLFTQTQDV
;
A
#
# COMPACT_ATOMS: atom_id res chain seq x y z
N GLY A 1 24.82 10.03 -18.87
CA GLY A 1 23.75 9.82 -19.80
C GLY A 1 22.62 10.83 -19.66
N SER A 2 21.56 10.60 -20.39
CA SER A 2 20.40 11.51 -20.41
C SER A 2 19.39 11.21 -19.31
N TYR A 3 19.65 10.22 -18.44
CA TYR A 3 18.75 9.83 -17.36
C TYR A 3 19.41 9.99 -16.02
N ASP A 4 18.67 10.52 -15.06
CA ASP A 4 19.09 10.64 -13.67
C ASP A 4 18.48 9.54 -12.85
N PHE A 5 19.29 8.89 -12.00
CA PHE A 5 18.85 7.82 -11.14
C PHE A 5 19.09 8.20 -9.69
N TYR A 6 18.07 8.00 -8.85
CA TYR A 6 18.17 8.20 -7.42
C TYR A 6 18.06 6.84 -6.74
N LYS A 7 19.06 6.48 -5.96
CA LYS A 7 19.09 5.21 -5.25
C LYS A 7 18.71 5.42 -3.80
N THR A 8 17.81 4.58 -3.32
CA THR A 8 17.49 4.50 -1.90
C THR A 8 17.43 3.02 -1.50
N ASP A 9 17.83 2.73 -0.29
CA ASP A 9 17.80 1.37 0.23
C ASP A 9 16.50 1.13 0.99
N TRP A 10 15.84 0.02 0.63
CA TRP A 10 14.61 -0.38 1.28
C TRP A 10 14.73 -1.83 1.75
N LYS A 11 14.88 -1.99 3.06
CA LYS A 11 15.16 -3.29 3.68
C LYS A 11 14.09 -4.35 3.41
N TYR A 12 12.84 -3.94 3.20
CA TYR A 12 11.73 -4.87 3.02
C TYR A 12 11.80 -5.66 1.71
N LEU A 13 12.55 -5.20 0.74
CA LEU A 13 12.68 -5.91 -0.52
C LEU A 13 13.50 -7.19 -0.39
N ASN A 14 14.41 -7.24 0.58
CA ASN A 14 15.31 -8.39 0.80
C ASN A 14 15.00 -9.15 2.08
N ASP A 15 13.99 -8.76 2.84
CA ASP A 15 13.66 -9.40 4.08
C ASP A 15 12.72 -10.58 3.84
N ALA A 16 13.20 -11.78 4.11
CA ALA A 16 12.43 -13.00 3.91
C ALA A 16 11.16 -13.05 4.76
N SER A 17 11.18 -12.41 5.93
CA SER A 17 10.02 -12.40 6.81
C SER A 17 8.87 -11.55 6.29
N THR A 18 9.15 -10.54 5.46
CA THR A 18 8.14 -9.62 4.93
C THR A 18 7.69 -9.98 3.52
N ARG A 19 8.53 -10.63 2.73
CA ARG A 19 8.19 -10.96 1.35
C ARG A 19 7.38 -12.26 1.22
N GLY A 20 7.25 -13.05 2.29
CA GLY A 20 6.52 -14.31 2.27
C GLY A 20 7.14 -15.31 1.29
N LEU A 21 6.33 -15.81 0.36
CA LEU A 21 6.77 -16.76 -0.66
C LEU A 21 7.31 -16.09 -1.93
N ALA A 22 7.35 -14.76 -1.98
CA ALA A 22 7.84 -14.06 -3.14
C ALA A 22 9.36 -14.27 -3.32
N LYS A 23 9.80 -14.21 -4.56
CA LYS A 23 11.22 -14.32 -4.87
C LYS A 23 11.98 -13.15 -4.29
N ASN A 24 13.27 -13.38 -4.02
CA ASN A 24 14.15 -12.31 -3.57
C ASN A 24 14.27 -11.24 -4.64
N ILE A 25 14.04 -9.99 -4.22
CA ILE A 25 14.04 -8.84 -5.11
C ILE A 25 15.31 -8.04 -4.83
N GLY A 26 16.17 -7.88 -5.85
CA GLY A 26 17.36 -7.07 -5.74
C GLY A 26 17.10 -5.57 -5.79
N GLY A 27 16.00 -5.18 -6.42
CA GLY A 27 15.61 -3.79 -6.49
C GLY A 27 14.44 -3.58 -7.43
N VAL A 28 13.85 -2.40 -7.34
CA VAL A 28 12.78 -1.96 -8.23
C VAL A 28 13.14 -0.57 -8.75
N LEU A 29 13.10 -0.40 -10.05
CA LEU A 29 13.21 0.90 -10.67
C LEU A 29 11.82 1.46 -10.90
N VAL A 30 11.52 2.60 -10.27
CA VAL A 30 10.23 3.26 -10.36
C VAL A 30 10.39 4.52 -11.21
N PRO A 31 9.58 4.72 -12.25
CA PRO A 31 9.67 5.95 -13.02
C PRO A 31 9.23 7.14 -12.19
N ALA A 32 9.96 8.24 -12.32
CA ALA A 32 9.59 9.50 -11.71
C ALA A 32 8.45 10.16 -12.49
N GLY A 33 7.65 10.95 -11.81
CA GLY A 33 6.58 11.70 -12.42
C GLY A 33 5.20 11.16 -12.09
N THR A 34 4.22 11.62 -12.84
CA THR A 34 2.82 11.32 -12.60
C THR A 34 2.09 11.05 -13.91
N SER A 35 1.13 10.16 -13.85
CA SER A 35 0.16 10.00 -14.93
C SER A 35 -1.03 10.93 -14.73
N SER A 36 -1.60 11.37 -15.84
CA SER A 36 -2.80 12.20 -15.84
C SER A 36 -4.03 11.33 -16.04
N VAL A 37 -4.99 11.45 -15.14
CA VAL A 37 -6.25 10.73 -15.22
C VAL A 37 -7.40 11.72 -15.16
N TYR A 38 -8.31 11.62 -16.11
CA TYR A 38 -9.52 12.42 -16.08
C TYR A 38 -10.55 11.78 -15.18
N ASP A 39 -10.98 12.50 -14.17
CA ASP A 39 -12.03 12.05 -13.27
C ASP A 39 -13.38 12.52 -13.80
N GLN A 40 -14.20 11.58 -14.23
CA GLN A 40 -15.52 11.87 -14.79
C GLN A 40 -16.50 12.44 -13.76
N ILE A 41 -16.31 12.06 -12.51
CA ILE A 41 -17.22 12.51 -11.42
C ILE A 41 -16.94 13.95 -11.06
N LEU A 42 -15.67 14.31 -10.92
CA LEU A 42 -15.25 15.64 -10.56
C LEU A 42 -15.06 16.57 -11.76
N GLY A 43 -15.00 16.02 -12.95
CA GLY A 43 -14.71 16.77 -14.17
C GLY A 43 -13.33 17.40 -14.18
N THR A 44 -12.41 16.85 -13.41
CA THR A 44 -11.06 17.39 -13.25
C THR A 44 -10.01 16.40 -13.70
N ASN A 45 -8.87 16.94 -14.12
CA ASN A 45 -7.72 16.14 -14.47
C ASN A 45 -6.85 15.95 -13.24
N ILE A 46 -6.81 14.72 -12.73
CA ILE A 46 -6.06 14.38 -11.54
C ILE A 46 -4.70 13.80 -11.96
N ARG A 47 -3.63 14.34 -11.39
CA ARG A 47 -2.29 13.80 -11.57
C ARG A 47 -1.98 12.85 -10.40
N ARG A 48 -1.58 11.64 -10.75
CA ARG A 48 -1.22 10.62 -9.76
C ARG A 48 0.18 10.11 -10.03
N PRO A 49 0.98 9.82 -8.98
CA PRO A 49 2.24 9.11 -9.18
C PRO A 49 2.00 7.78 -9.90
N PHE A 50 3.00 7.33 -10.64
CA PHE A 50 2.89 6.03 -11.34
C PHE A 50 2.71 4.87 -10.37
N LEU A 51 3.29 4.98 -9.18
CA LEU A 51 3.09 4.04 -8.09
C LEU A 51 2.35 4.75 -6.96
N HIS A 52 1.15 4.29 -6.63
CA HIS A 52 0.35 4.90 -5.57
C HIS A 52 -0.53 3.87 -4.89
N VAL A 53 -1.07 4.24 -3.75
CA VAL A 53 -1.97 3.40 -2.98
C VAL A 53 -3.36 4.01 -3.02
N ARG A 54 -4.35 3.17 -3.26
CA ARG A 54 -5.76 3.55 -3.17
C ARG A 54 -6.38 2.92 -1.94
N TYR A 55 -7.22 3.70 -1.28
CA TYR A 55 -7.96 3.29 -0.10
C TYR A 55 -9.44 3.26 -0.38
N ARG A 56 -10.14 2.37 0.28
CA ARG A 56 -11.59 2.41 0.30
C ARG A 56 -12.02 3.38 1.38
N ALA A 57 -12.60 4.51 0.99
CA ALA A 57 -13.03 5.56 1.90
C ALA A 57 -14.39 6.11 1.47
N SER A 58 -15.25 6.36 2.45
CA SER A 58 -16.50 7.07 2.26
C SER A 58 -16.77 7.91 3.50
N GLU A 59 -17.70 8.86 3.40
CA GLU A 59 -18.08 9.67 4.57
C GLU A 59 -18.75 8.82 5.65
N ALA A 60 -19.49 7.78 5.25
CA ALA A 60 -20.21 6.93 6.18
C ALA A 60 -19.31 5.88 6.83
N ASP A 61 -18.32 5.37 6.11
CA ASP A 61 -17.44 4.31 6.61
C ASP A 61 -16.07 4.47 5.96
N ASP A 62 -15.19 5.18 6.65
CA ASP A 62 -13.81 5.39 6.18
C ASP A 62 -12.96 4.17 6.51
N ARG A 63 -12.57 3.42 5.50
CA ARG A 63 -11.79 2.19 5.64
C ARG A 63 -10.32 2.38 5.31
N ARG A 64 -9.83 3.61 5.26
CA ARG A 64 -8.39 3.89 5.15
C ARG A 64 -7.66 3.36 6.38
N MET A 65 -8.19 3.65 7.55
CA MET A 65 -7.77 3.05 8.81
C MET A 65 -8.94 3.15 9.77
N LYS A 66 -9.56 2.03 10.05
CA LYS A 66 -10.68 1.93 10.96
C LYS A 66 -10.23 1.21 12.21
N SER A 67 -10.58 1.72 13.37
CA SER A 67 -10.30 1.07 14.64
C SER A 67 -11.52 1.09 15.52
N TRP A 68 -11.67 0.05 16.33
CA TRP A 68 -12.74 -0.03 17.31
C TRP A 68 -12.32 -0.88 18.49
N LEU A 69 -13.04 -0.72 19.59
CA LEU A 69 -12.79 -1.41 20.83
C LEU A 69 -13.92 -2.37 21.13
N THR A 70 -13.59 -3.57 21.57
CA THR A 70 -14.55 -4.51 22.17
C THR A 70 -14.01 -4.96 23.50
N GLY A 71 -14.90 -5.18 24.47
CA GLY A 71 -14.44 -5.65 25.77
C GLY A 71 -15.50 -5.55 26.85
N SER A 72 -15.11 -5.95 28.07
CA SER A 72 -16.00 -6.00 29.23
C SER A 72 -16.08 -4.67 30.00
N VAL A 73 -15.36 -3.65 29.59
CA VAL A 73 -15.17 -2.41 30.37
C VAL A 73 -16.19 -1.36 30.01
N GLY A 74 -17.45 -1.73 29.84
CA GLY A 74 -18.50 -0.75 29.60
C GLY A 74 -18.44 -0.09 28.21
N GLY A 75 -19.57 0.25 27.66
CA GLY A 75 -19.69 0.85 26.35
C GLY A 75 -20.62 0.06 25.45
N ALA A 76 -20.77 0.52 24.20
CA ALA A 76 -21.72 -0.04 23.25
C ALA A 76 -21.33 -1.47 22.78
N TYR A 77 -20.07 -1.85 22.91
CA TYR A 77 -19.55 -3.13 22.42
C TYR A 77 -18.92 -3.88 23.57
N THR A 78 -19.74 -4.57 24.36
CA THR A 78 -19.25 -5.37 25.47
C THR A 78 -19.05 -6.83 25.04
N SER A 79 -18.09 -7.48 25.66
CA SER A 79 -17.79 -8.89 25.43
C SER A 79 -18.03 -9.68 26.72
N SER A 80 -18.36 -10.95 26.60
CA SER A 80 -18.47 -11.85 27.76
C SER A 80 -17.10 -12.23 28.33
N LEU A 81 -16.04 -11.94 27.61
CA LEU A 81 -14.67 -12.16 28.08
C LEU A 81 -14.23 -10.98 28.95
N ASP A 82 -13.54 -11.28 30.04
CA ASP A 82 -12.91 -10.26 30.89
C ASP A 82 -11.61 -9.78 30.23
N ALA A 83 -11.75 -9.19 29.06
CA ALA A 83 -10.63 -8.73 28.26
C ALA A 83 -11.10 -7.60 27.35
N MET A 84 -10.20 -6.67 27.02
CA MET A 84 -10.43 -5.61 26.05
C MET A 84 -9.63 -5.91 24.79
N GLU A 85 -10.27 -5.75 23.64
CA GLU A 85 -9.63 -5.95 22.35
C GLU A 85 -9.68 -4.65 21.54
N VAL A 86 -8.57 -4.35 20.89
CA VAL A 86 -8.46 -3.24 19.95
C VAL A 86 -8.34 -3.82 18.56
N HIS A 87 -9.25 -3.45 17.68
CA HIS A 87 -9.29 -3.95 16.31
C HIS A 87 -8.91 -2.85 15.34
N PHE A 88 -8.15 -3.21 14.32
CA PHE A 88 -7.75 -2.32 13.23
C PHE A 88 -8.12 -2.95 11.92
N LEU A 89 -8.61 -2.13 11.00
CA LEU A 89 -8.93 -2.57 9.65
C LEU A 89 -8.55 -1.50 8.66
N SER A 90 -7.91 -1.90 7.57
CA SER A 90 -7.59 -1.01 6.46
C SER A 90 -7.81 -1.76 5.16
N GLU A 91 -8.55 -1.14 4.26
CA GLU A 91 -8.75 -1.65 2.91
C GLU A 91 -7.99 -0.76 1.94
N ARG A 92 -6.95 -1.32 1.32
CA ARG A 92 -6.08 -0.61 0.40
C ARG A 92 -5.60 -1.52 -0.70
N CYS A 93 -5.24 -0.93 -1.82
CA CYS A 93 -4.56 -1.66 -2.87
C CYS A 93 -3.44 -0.82 -3.47
N LEU A 94 -2.40 -1.51 -3.94
CA LEU A 94 -1.30 -0.88 -4.63
C LEU A 94 -1.66 -0.75 -6.11
N CYS A 95 -1.55 0.46 -6.65
CA CYS A 95 -1.85 0.75 -8.04
C CYS A 95 -0.57 1.11 -8.79
N VAL A 96 -0.36 0.45 -9.91
CA VAL A 96 0.78 0.68 -10.79
C VAL A 96 0.24 1.13 -12.13
N GLN A 97 0.65 2.29 -12.59
CA GLN A 97 0.33 2.81 -13.91
C GLN A 97 1.58 2.83 -14.78
N ALA A 98 1.41 2.62 -16.08
CA ALA A 98 2.53 2.49 -17.02
C ALA A 98 3.53 1.43 -16.56
N ALA A 99 3.03 0.22 -16.31
CA ALA A 99 3.82 -0.87 -15.73
C ALA A 99 5.06 -1.24 -16.57
N ASN A 100 5.01 -0.98 -17.87
CA ASN A 100 6.13 -1.23 -18.78
C ASN A 100 7.33 -0.30 -18.52
N ASN A 101 7.16 0.76 -17.74
CA ASN A 101 8.24 1.67 -17.36
C ASN A 101 8.90 1.31 -16.04
N PHE A 102 8.40 0.28 -15.36
CA PHE A 102 9.02 -0.25 -14.14
C PHE A 102 9.99 -1.35 -14.52
N VAL A 103 11.06 -1.47 -13.76
CA VAL A 103 12.02 -2.56 -13.92
C VAL A 103 12.18 -3.25 -12.57
N LEU A 104 12.02 -4.56 -12.58
CA LEU A 104 12.17 -5.38 -11.39
C LEU A 104 13.47 -6.18 -11.51
N PHE A 105 14.37 -6.00 -10.55
CA PHE A 105 15.62 -6.75 -10.47
C PHE A 105 15.42 -7.93 -9.52
N THR A 106 15.47 -9.12 -10.06
CA THR A 106 15.31 -10.34 -9.27
C THR A 106 16.61 -11.13 -9.28
N GLN A 107 16.86 -11.83 -8.19
CA GLN A 107 17.95 -12.81 -8.17
C GLN A 107 17.50 -14.07 -8.90
N THR A 108 18.33 -14.51 -9.83
CA THR A 108 18.03 -15.69 -10.64
C THR A 108 18.32 -16.99 -9.91
N GLN A 109 19.06 -16.92 -8.81
CA GLN A 109 19.33 -18.07 -7.96
C GLN A 109 18.79 -17.79 -6.56
N ASP A 110 17.65 -18.37 -6.26
CA ASP A 110 17.17 -18.47 -4.89
C ASP A 110 17.87 -19.67 -4.25
N VAL A 111 18.85 -19.36 -3.45
CA VAL A 111 19.56 -20.38 -2.70
C VAL A 111 18.96 -20.49 -1.31
#